data_396d4c1f3d355dc2bb4fe8ac8cd41139
#
_entry.id   396d4c1f3d355dc2bb4fe8ac8cd41139
#
_cell.length_a   1.000
_cell.length_b   1.000
_cell.length_c   1.000
_cell.angle_alpha   90.00
_cell.angle_beta   90.00
_cell.angle_gamma   90.00
#
_symmetry.space_group_name_H-M   'P 1'
#
loop_
_entity.id
_entity.type
_entity.pdbx_description
1 polymer ?
#
loop_
_entity_poly.entity_id
_entity_poly.type
_entity_poly.pdbx_seq_one_letter_code
_entity_poly.pdbx_strand_id
1 'polypeptide(L)'
;MGQEYFMYKGFPLVRNGNSIYYGYMSDPYVTQLQILHKTKQNGIDIADKIKVYQISTDEKLNPMEAIVKTSERASLFDALDLANAWLERSVK
;
A
#
# COMPACT_ATOMS: atom_id res chain seq x y z
N MET A 1 4.42 -16.77 8.66
CA MET A 1 3.39 -16.49 9.56
C MET A 1 3.20 -15.03 9.72
N GLY A 2 2.49 -14.32 10.20
CA GLY A 2 2.37 -12.88 10.30
C GLY A 2 1.76 -12.21 9.07
N GLN A 3 1.36 -13.00 8.07
CA GLN A 3 0.68 -12.42 6.92
C GLN A 3 -0.81 -12.38 7.20
N GLU A 4 -1.40 -11.19 7.09
CA GLU A 4 -2.82 -10.99 7.32
C GLU A 4 -3.49 -10.57 6.02
N TYR A 5 -4.69 -11.09 5.78
CA TYR A 5 -5.44 -10.85 4.56
C TYR A 5 -6.80 -10.24 4.90
N PHE A 6 -7.09 -9.11 4.28
CA PHE A 6 -8.35 -8.40 4.45
C PHE A 6 -8.86 -7.90 3.11
N MET A 7 -10.14 -7.57 3.06
CA MET A 7 -10.72 -6.83 1.92
C MET A 7 -11.01 -5.41 2.37
N TYR A 8 -10.62 -4.43 1.55
CA TYR A 8 -10.85 -3.04 1.82
C TYR A 8 -11.36 -2.36 0.55
N LYS A 9 -12.59 -1.86 0.58
CA LYS A 9 -13.24 -1.18 -0.55
C LYS A 9 -13.15 -1.98 -1.86
N GLY A 10 -13.31 -3.28 -1.76
CA GLY A 10 -13.33 -4.17 -2.92
C GLY A 10 -11.98 -4.67 -3.41
N PHE A 11 -10.89 -4.32 -2.73
CA PHE A 11 -9.55 -4.79 -3.08
C PHE A 11 -8.93 -5.57 -1.93
N PRO A 12 -8.16 -6.62 -2.22
CA PRO A 12 -7.47 -7.35 -1.16
C PRO A 12 -6.32 -6.54 -0.59
N LEU A 13 -6.16 -6.66 0.71
CA LEU A 13 -5.10 -6.00 1.46
C LEU A 13 -4.35 -7.07 2.24
N VAL A 14 -3.05 -7.20 1.98
CA VAL A 14 -2.21 -8.19 2.64
C VAL A 14 -1.12 -7.46 3.41
N ARG A 15 -1.06 -7.71 4.70
CA ARG A 15 -0.05 -7.11 5.56
C ARG A 15 1.02 -8.13 5.91
N ASN A 16 2.27 -7.74 5.79
CA ASN A 16 3.41 -8.54 6.16
C ASN A 16 4.42 -7.63 6.86
N GLY A 17 4.43 -7.66 8.19
CA GLY A 17 5.28 -6.76 8.97
C GLY A 17 4.90 -5.30 8.76
N ASN A 18 5.85 -4.49 8.33
CA ASN A 18 5.65 -3.06 8.08
C ASN A 18 5.30 -2.76 6.63
N SER A 19 5.02 -3.79 5.83
CA SER A 19 4.63 -3.63 4.43
C SER A 19 3.20 -4.08 4.24
N ILE A 20 2.43 -3.32 3.48
CA ILE A 20 1.05 -3.64 3.15
C ILE A 20 0.92 -3.60 1.64
N TYR A 21 0.41 -4.71 1.06
CA TYR A 21 0.16 -4.79 -0.36
C TYR A 21 -1.33 -4.69 -0.59
N TYR A 22 -1.76 -3.84 -1.51
CA TYR A 22 -3.16 -3.52 -1.72
C TYR A 22 -3.48 -3.54 -3.21
N GLY A 23 -4.42 -4.38 -3.61
CA GLY A 23 -4.87 -4.52 -4.99
C GLY A 23 -4.72 -5.95 -5.49
N TYR A 24 -5.20 -6.19 -6.71
CA TYR A 24 -5.11 -7.50 -7.37
C TYR A 24 -3.90 -7.54 -8.29
N MET A 25 -3.10 -8.59 -8.18
CA MET A 25 -1.95 -8.78 -9.08
C MET A 25 -2.38 -9.01 -10.52
N SER A 26 -3.63 -9.34 -10.75
CA SER A 26 -4.18 -9.47 -12.11
C SER A 26 -4.48 -8.12 -12.75
N ASP A 27 -4.52 -7.04 -11.96
CA ASP A 27 -4.73 -5.69 -12.48
C ASP A 27 -3.40 -5.09 -12.93
N PRO A 28 -3.43 -4.04 -13.77
CA PRO A 28 -2.17 -3.42 -14.25
C PRO A 28 -1.30 -2.82 -13.16
N TYR A 29 -1.89 -2.44 -12.03
CA TYR A 29 -1.16 -1.81 -10.94
C TYR A 29 -1.62 -2.34 -9.60
N VAL A 30 -0.67 -2.39 -8.65
CA VAL A 30 -0.96 -2.62 -7.24
C VAL A 30 -0.32 -1.49 -6.45
N THR A 31 -0.71 -1.38 -5.18
CA THR A 31 -0.16 -0.35 -4.30
C THR A 31 0.55 -1.03 -3.13
N GLN A 32 1.72 -0.54 -2.79
CA GLN A 32 2.46 -0.97 -1.61
C GLN A 32 2.54 0.20 -0.64
N LEU A 33 2.18 -0.06 0.61
CA LEU A 33 2.33 0.89 1.70
C LEU A 33 3.45 0.41 2.59
N GLN A 34 4.44 1.27 2.83
CA GLN A 34 5.57 0.96 3.70
C GLN A 34 5.50 1.84 4.94
N ILE A 35 5.35 1.23 6.10
CA ILE A 35 5.34 1.97 7.35
C ILE A 35 6.79 2.31 7.71
N LEU A 36 7.12 3.60 7.67
CA LEU A 36 8.48 4.08 7.92
C LEU A 36 8.72 4.44 9.37
N HIS A 37 7.68 4.86 10.09
CA HIS A 37 7.81 5.28 11.46
C HIS A 37 6.52 5.03 12.22
N LYS A 38 6.66 4.71 13.50
CA LYS A 38 5.54 4.54 14.41
C LYS A 38 5.79 5.38 15.65
N THR A 39 4.72 5.92 16.21
CA THR A 39 4.79 6.60 17.49
C THR A 39 3.89 5.85 18.48
N LYS A 40 4.20 5.94 19.76
CA LYS A 40 3.42 5.26 20.78
C LYS A 40 2.52 6.27 21.48
N GLN A 41 1.22 6.00 21.48
CA GLN A 41 0.23 6.81 22.19
C GLN A 41 -0.60 5.88 23.07
N ASN A 42 -0.64 6.19 24.36
CA ASN A 42 -1.42 5.39 25.32
C ASN A 42 -1.08 3.90 25.24
N GLY A 43 0.19 3.56 25.02
CA GLY A 43 0.66 2.18 24.94
C GLY A 43 0.40 1.49 23.61
N ILE A 44 -0.14 2.20 22.63
CA ILE A 44 -0.48 1.64 21.30
C ILE A 44 0.45 2.23 20.26
N ASP A 45 1.01 1.35 19.42
CA ASP A 45 1.85 1.79 18.29
C ASP A 45 0.96 2.30 17.17
N ILE A 46 1.20 3.54 16.75
CA ILE A 46 0.44 4.19 15.68
C ILE A 46 1.41 4.57 14.57
N ALA A 47 1.12 4.14 13.35
CA ALA A 47 1.92 4.51 12.18
C ALA A 47 1.71 6.00 11.90
N ASP A 48 2.78 6.77 11.89
CA ASP A 48 2.72 8.21 11.66
C ASP A 48 3.51 8.66 10.44
N LYS A 49 4.12 7.74 9.71
CA LYS A 49 4.79 8.03 8.46
C LYS A 49 4.73 6.81 7.57
N ILE A 50 3.99 6.92 6.48
CA ILE A 50 3.78 5.81 5.56
C ILE A 50 4.12 6.27 4.15
N LYS A 51 4.98 5.52 3.48
CA LYS A 51 5.28 5.74 2.08
C LYS A 51 4.36 4.88 1.23
N VAL A 52 3.77 5.49 0.21
CA VAL A 52 2.82 4.82 -0.68
C VAL A 52 3.44 4.73 -2.07
N TYR A 53 3.47 3.52 -2.61
CA TYR A 53 4.02 3.27 -3.95
C TYR A 53 2.93 2.69 -4.83
N GLN A 54 2.81 3.22 -6.05
CA GLN A 54 2.03 2.53 -7.07
C GLN A 54 2.99 1.75 -7.95
N ILE A 55 2.75 0.45 -8.08
CA ILE A 55 3.66 -0.48 -8.71
C ILE A 55 2.99 -1.15 -9.88
N SER A 56 3.63 -1.14 -11.05
CA SER A 56 3.15 -1.89 -12.20
C SER A 56 3.33 -3.39 -11.98
N THR A 57 2.34 -4.18 -12.38
CA THR A 57 2.42 -5.63 -12.30
C THR A 57 3.13 -6.25 -13.51
N ASP A 58 3.63 -5.44 -14.43
CA ASP A 58 4.35 -5.91 -15.62
C ASP A 58 5.67 -6.56 -15.20
N GLU A 59 5.78 -7.86 -15.42
CA GLU A 59 6.97 -8.62 -15.04
C GLU A 59 8.20 -8.28 -15.86
N LYS A 60 8.03 -7.60 -16.99
CA LYS A 60 9.14 -7.19 -17.85
C LYS A 60 9.90 -5.99 -17.31
N LEU A 61 9.31 -5.28 -16.37
CA LEU A 61 9.95 -4.10 -15.78
C LEU A 61 10.83 -4.52 -14.61
N ASN A 62 11.97 -3.86 -14.45
CA ASN A 62 12.75 -4.05 -13.23
C ASN A 62 12.06 -3.33 -12.07
N PRO A 63 12.44 -3.61 -10.80
CA PRO A 63 11.74 -3.04 -9.66
C PRO A 63 11.68 -1.51 -9.65
N MET A 64 12.72 -0.83 -10.14
CA MET A 64 12.71 0.63 -10.16
C MET A 64 11.78 1.18 -11.24
N GLU A 65 11.72 0.53 -12.39
CA GLU A 65 10.81 0.93 -13.47
C GLU A 65 9.37 0.64 -13.12
N ALA A 66 9.14 -0.37 -12.29
CA ALA A 66 7.78 -0.76 -11.92
C ALA A 66 7.12 0.25 -10.98
N ILE A 67 7.90 1.05 -10.24
CA ILE A 67 7.35 2.07 -9.36
C ILE A 67 7.00 3.29 -10.21
N VAL A 68 5.69 3.53 -10.41
CA VAL A 68 5.23 4.60 -11.28
C VAL A 68 4.82 5.86 -10.54
N LYS A 69 4.46 5.74 -9.27
CA LYS A 69 4.11 6.88 -8.41
C LYS A 69 4.56 6.60 -6.98
N THR A 70 4.93 7.66 -6.28
CA THR A 70 5.21 7.58 -4.85
C THR A 70 4.56 8.77 -4.15
N SER A 71 4.19 8.57 -2.89
CA SER A 71 3.68 9.63 -2.04
C SER A 71 3.94 9.26 -0.58
N GLU A 72 3.68 10.19 0.32
CA GLU A 72 3.87 9.96 1.74
C GLU A 72 2.68 10.52 2.50
N ARG A 73 2.25 9.81 3.53
CA ARG A 73 1.12 10.23 4.36
C ARG A 73 1.47 10.05 5.82
N ALA A 74 0.80 10.82 6.67
CA ALA A 74 1.06 10.81 8.11
C ALA A 74 0.15 9.85 8.86
N SER A 75 -0.81 9.21 8.21
CA SER A 75 -1.66 8.22 8.85
C SER A 75 -1.97 7.09 7.89
N LEU A 76 -2.27 5.92 8.47
CA LEU A 76 -2.58 4.75 7.66
C LEU A 76 -3.88 4.92 6.88
N PHE A 77 -4.89 5.57 7.47
CA PHE A 77 -6.15 5.82 6.76
C PHE A 77 -5.94 6.70 5.54
N ASP A 78 -5.17 7.78 5.67
CA ASP A 78 -4.88 8.65 4.54
C ASP A 78 -4.10 7.91 3.47
N ALA A 79 -3.17 7.06 3.86
CA ALA A 79 -2.40 6.26 2.91
C ALA A 79 -3.29 5.27 2.17
N LEU A 80 -4.22 4.61 2.87
CA LEU A 80 -5.15 3.68 2.25
C LEU A 80 -6.13 4.39 1.32
N ASP A 81 -6.60 5.56 1.69
CA ASP A 81 -7.50 6.34 0.84
C ASP A 81 -6.80 6.72 -0.47
N LEU A 82 -5.54 7.14 -0.39
CA LEU A 82 -4.76 7.46 -1.58
C LEU A 82 -4.54 6.22 -2.44
N ALA A 83 -4.19 5.10 -1.81
CA ALA A 83 -3.99 3.84 -2.52
C ALA A 83 -5.26 3.42 -3.24
N ASN A 84 -6.40 3.52 -2.57
CA ASN A 84 -7.69 3.17 -3.17
C ASN A 84 -8.01 4.07 -4.37
N ALA A 85 -7.77 5.37 -4.23
CA ALA A 85 -8.01 6.31 -5.33
C ALA A 85 -7.16 5.98 -6.56
N TRP A 86 -5.90 5.63 -6.33
CA TRP A 86 -5.01 5.24 -7.43
C TRP A 86 -5.50 3.96 -8.12
N LEU A 87 -5.91 2.95 -7.33
CA LEU A 87 -6.39 1.70 -7.89
C LEU A 87 -7.69 1.89 -8.67
N GLU A 88 -8.62 2.67 -8.15
CA GLU A 88 -9.89 2.92 -8.82
C GLU A 88 -9.69 3.61 -10.16
N ARG A 89 -8.70 4.49 -10.27
CA ARG A 89 -8.38 5.15 -11.52
C ARG A 89 -7.73 4.21 -12.53
N SER A 90 -6.92 3.27 -12.05
CA SER A 90 -6.14 2.44 -12.95
C SER A 90 -6.92 1.25 -13.51
N VAL A 91 -8.03 0.85 -12.88
CA VAL A 91 -8.84 -0.27 -13.37
C VAL A 91 -9.96 0.16 -14.30
N LYS A 92 -10.06 1.41 -14.63
CA LYS A 92 -11.11 1.90 -15.54
C LYS A 92 -10.61 2.00 -16.97
#